data_1ace5e17288070609423de0321183a49
#
_entry.id   1ace5e17288070609423de0321183a49
#
_cell.length_a   1.000
_cell.length_b   1.000
_cell.length_c   1.000
_cell.angle_alpha   90.00
_cell.angle_beta   90.00
_cell.angle_gamma   90.00
#
_symmetry.space_group_name_H-M   'P 1'
#
loop_
_entity.id
_entity.type
_entity.pdbx_description
1 polymer ?
#
loop_
_entity_poly.entity_id
_entity_poly.type
_entity_poly.pdbx_seq_one_letter_code
_entity_poly.pdbx_strand_id
1 'polypeptide(L)'
;MIYEDILDTIGNTPAIKIKNLSPEGINIYVKAEFYNPASSVKDRLAKNIIEEAEKKSLLTPGQTVVEATSGNTGVGLALSLIHI
;
A
#
# COMPACT_ATOMS: atom_id res chain seq x y z
N MET A 1 -19.01 2.12 -3.99
CA MET A 1 -18.30 3.12 -3.15
C MET A 1 -17.44 4.00 -4.05
N ILE A 2 -17.47 5.28 -3.82
CA ILE A 2 -16.70 6.25 -4.61
C ILE A 2 -15.56 6.79 -3.74
N TYR A 3 -14.33 6.74 -4.26
CA TYR A 3 -13.15 7.33 -3.61
C TYR A 3 -12.74 8.59 -4.38
N GLU A 4 -12.32 9.61 -3.67
CA GLU A 4 -11.86 10.86 -4.29
C GLU A 4 -10.40 10.79 -4.74
N ASP A 5 -9.61 9.93 -4.10
CA ASP A 5 -8.19 9.77 -4.40
C ASP A 5 -7.85 8.27 -4.41
N ILE A 6 -6.98 7.87 -5.33
CA ILE A 6 -6.54 6.48 -5.41
C ILE A 6 -5.81 6.04 -4.13
N LEU A 7 -5.17 6.96 -3.41
CA LEU A 7 -4.50 6.65 -2.15
C LEU A 7 -5.48 6.20 -1.07
N ASP A 8 -6.75 6.61 -1.16
CA ASP A 8 -7.79 6.20 -0.21
C ASP A 8 -8.17 4.73 -0.37
N THR A 9 -7.81 4.11 -1.48
CA THR A 9 -8.07 2.67 -1.71
C THR A 9 -6.99 1.79 -1.09
N ILE A 10 -5.85 2.36 -0.69
CA ILE A 10 -4.76 1.61 -0.09
C ILE A 10 -5.21 0.99 1.23
N GLY A 11 -4.92 -0.29 1.40
CA GLY A 11 -5.23 -1.00 2.63
C GLY A 11 -6.61 -1.64 2.70
N ASN A 12 -7.48 -1.37 1.77
CA ASN A 12 -8.82 -1.99 1.70
C ASN A 12 -8.75 -3.32 0.93
N THR A 13 -7.81 -4.17 1.30
CA THR A 13 -7.57 -5.44 0.63
C THR A 13 -8.44 -6.56 1.21
N PRO A 14 -8.93 -7.49 0.37
CA PRO A 14 -9.78 -8.58 0.84
C PRO A 14 -8.97 -9.69 1.51
N ALA A 15 -9.61 -10.41 2.42
CA ALA A 15 -9.15 -11.71 2.89
C ALA A 15 -9.92 -12.76 2.11
N ILE A 16 -9.22 -13.68 1.47
CA ILE A 16 -9.80 -14.69 0.59
C ILE A 16 -9.58 -16.08 1.18
N LYS A 17 -10.66 -16.84 1.30
CA LYS A 17 -10.57 -18.22 1.78
C LYS A 17 -9.99 -19.14 0.71
N ILE A 18 -8.99 -19.91 1.08
CA ILE A 18 -8.43 -20.95 0.22
C ILE A 18 -9.28 -22.20 0.38
N LYS A 19 -9.91 -22.66 -0.71
CA LYS A 19 -10.81 -23.81 -0.67
C LYS A 19 -10.11 -25.13 -1.00
N ASN A 20 -9.27 -25.13 -2.04
CA ASN A 20 -8.78 -26.39 -2.62
C ASN A 20 -7.52 -26.94 -1.94
N LEU A 21 -6.73 -26.11 -1.29
CA LEU A 21 -5.48 -26.49 -0.65
C LEU A 21 -5.59 -26.59 0.87
N SER A 22 -6.71 -26.19 1.44
CA SER A 22 -6.91 -26.28 2.89
C SER A 22 -7.23 -27.71 3.30
N PRO A 23 -6.58 -28.24 4.34
CA PRO A 23 -6.97 -29.54 4.92
C PRO A 23 -8.41 -29.52 5.42
N GLU A 24 -9.05 -30.68 5.43
CA GLU A 24 -10.41 -30.80 5.94
C GLU A 24 -10.50 -30.33 7.40
N GLY A 25 -11.51 -29.50 7.69
CA GLY A 25 -11.73 -28.94 9.01
C GLY A 25 -10.85 -27.75 9.37
N ILE A 26 -9.97 -27.33 8.46
CA ILE A 26 -9.10 -26.18 8.66
C ILE A 26 -9.45 -25.07 7.67
N ASN A 27 -9.60 -23.84 8.18
CA ASN A 27 -9.84 -22.67 7.35
C ASN A 27 -8.55 -21.86 7.21
N ILE A 28 -8.11 -21.67 5.97
CA ILE A 28 -6.94 -20.86 5.64
C ILE A 28 -7.40 -19.68 4.81
N TYR A 29 -6.94 -18.48 5.17
CA TYR A 29 -7.25 -17.25 4.46
C TYR A 29 -5.96 -16.59 4.01
N VAL A 30 -5.98 -15.94 2.85
CA VAL A 30 -4.89 -15.07 2.40
C VAL A 30 -5.36 -13.63 2.39
N LYS A 31 -4.51 -12.75 2.86
CA LYS A 31 -4.72 -11.31 2.75
C LYS A 31 -4.16 -10.87 1.40
N ALA A 32 -5.05 -10.52 0.48
CA ALA A 32 -4.67 -10.28 -0.92
C ALA A 32 -4.13 -8.85 -1.12
N GLU A 33 -2.90 -8.62 -0.71
CA GLU A 33 -2.27 -7.30 -0.79
C GLU A 33 -1.99 -6.81 -2.22
N PHE A 34 -2.06 -7.68 -3.21
CA PHE A 34 -1.98 -7.28 -4.62
C PHE A 34 -3.19 -6.49 -5.09
N TYR A 35 -4.27 -6.39 -4.29
CA TYR A 35 -5.40 -5.49 -4.57
C TYR A 35 -5.12 -4.03 -4.24
N ASN A 36 -3.99 -3.71 -3.62
CA ASN A 36 -3.57 -2.32 -3.48
C ASN A 36 -3.32 -1.70 -4.87
N PRO A 37 -3.47 -0.37 -5.04
CA PRO A 37 -3.40 0.27 -6.36
C PRO A 37 -2.07 0.08 -7.09
N ALA A 38 -0.94 -0.04 -6.38
CA ALA A 38 0.34 -0.40 -6.98
C ALA A 38 0.66 -1.89 -6.85
N SER A 39 -0.35 -2.70 -6.52
CA SER A 39 -0.31 -4.16 -6.50
C SER A 39 0.58 -4.79 -5.44
N SER A 40 0.91 -4.08 -4.35
CA SER A 40 1.69 -4.67 -3.28
C SER A 40 1.38 -4.08 -1.90
N VAL A 41 1.81 -4.79 -0.85
CA VAL A 41 1.72 -4.32 0.53
C VAL A 41 2.53 -3.03 0.76
N LYS A 42 3.50 -2.75 -0.07
CA LYS A 42 4.38 -1.57 0.07
C LYS A 42 3.64 -0.25 -0.13
N ASP A 43 2.46 -0.27 -0.74
CA ASP A 43 1.61 0.91 -0.82
C ASP A 43 1.24 1.43 0.58
N ARG A 44 0.96 0.53 1.52
CA ARG A 44 0.66 0.88 2.91
C ARG A 44 1.84 1.57 3.58
N LEU A 45 3.02 0.98 3.43
CA LEU A 45 4.25 1.52 4.01
C LEU A 45 4.56 2.91 3.45
N ALA A 46 4.53 3.05 2.13
CA ALA A 46 4.85 4.29 1.45
C ALA A 46 3.89 5.42 1.84
N LYS A 47 2.59 5.17 1.80
CA LYS A 47 1.58 6.15 2.20
C LYS A 47 1.81 6.63 3.62
N ASN A 48 2.02 5.70 4.55
CA ASN A 48 2.22 6.04 5.95
C ASN A 48 3.49 6.86 6.17
N ILE A 49 4.59 6.49 5.53
CA ILE A 49 5.86 7.22 5.65
C ILE A 49 5.69 8.66 5.16
N ILE A 50 5.10 8.85 3.99
CA ILE A 50 4.92 10.18 3.41
C ILE A 50 3.98 11.03 4.27
N GLU A 51 2.84 10.51 4.66
CA GLU A 51 1.87 11.24 5.48
C GLU A 51 2.44 11.63 6.85
N GLU A 52 3.14 10.71 7.51
CA GLU A 52 3.77 11.00 8.81
C GLU A 52 4.90 12.02 8.69
N ALA A 53 5.70 11.95 7.62
CA ALA A 53 6.75 12.93 7.38
C ALA A 53 6.19 14.32 7.14
N GLU A 54 5.08 14.42 6.41
CA GLU A 54 4.38 15.69 6.21
C GLU A 54 3.82 16.27 7.51
N LYS A 55 3.15 15.42 8.31
CA LYS A 55 2.61 15.83 9.62
C LYS A 55 3.68 16.38 10.56
N LYS A 56 4.85 15.78 10.55
CA LYS A 56 5.98 16.16 11.41
C LYS A 56 6.83 17.27 10.80
N SER A 57 6.44 17.81 9.67
CA SER A 57 7.20 18.84 8.92
C SER A 57 8.61 18.39 8.51
N LEU A 58 8.81 17.07 8.41
CA LEU A 58 10.07 16.50 7.92
C LEU A 58 10.13 16.48 6.39
N LEU A 59 8.98 16.56 5.75
CA LEU A 59 8.83 16.62 4.30
C LEU A 59 7.95 17.81 3.95
N THR A 60 8.47 18.71 3.13
CA THR A 60 7.76 19.90 2.66
C THR A 60 7.73 19.92 1.12
N PRO A 61 6.79 20.69 0.50
CA PRO A 61 6.73 20.77 -0.95
C PRO A 61 8.06 21.15 -1.58
N GLY A 62 8.43 20.50 -2.68
CA GLY A 62 9.67 20.75 -3.41
C GLY A 62 10.87 19.94 -2.95
N GLN A 63 10.78 19.23 -1.84
CA GLN A 63 11.86 18.35 -1.39
C GLN A 63 11.92 17.06 -2.21
N THR A 64 13.12 16.48 -2.31
CA THR A 64 13.33 15.20 -3.00
C THR A 64 13.37 14.05 -2.00
N VAL A 65 12.64 12.99 -2.29
CA VAL A 65 12.68 11.74 -1.54
C VAL A 65 13.63 10.78 -2.23
N VAL A 66 14.55 10.21 -1.47
CA VAL A 66 15.52 9.23 -1.98
C VAL A 66 15.37 7.92 -1.21
N GLU A 67 15.25 6.81 -1.92
CA GLU A 67 15.12 5.48 -1.34
C GLU A 67 15.81 4.44 -2.20
N ALA A 68 16.60 3.58 -1.56
CA ALA A 68 17.18 2.41 -2.21
C ALA A 68 16.13 1.29 -2.19
N THR A 69 15.61 0.92 -3.33
CA THR A 69 14.53 -0.06 -3.44
C THR A 69 14.76 -1.02 -4.59
N SER A 70 14.33 -2.28 -4.42
CA SER A 70 14.37 -3.30 -5.47
C SER A 70 13.12 -3.30 -6.35
N GLY A 71 12.10 -2.49 -6.03
CA GLY A 71 10.88 -2.42 -6.84
C GLY A 71 9.67 -1.84 -6.13
N ASN A 72 8.90 -2.66 -5.40
CA ASN A 72 7.58 -2.30 -4.90
C ASN A 72 7.53 -1.11 -3.94
N THR A 73 8.53 -0.94 -3.08
CA THR A 73 8.60 0.23 -2.20
C THR A 73 8.76 1.51 -3.02
N GLY A 74 9.62 1.48 -4.05
CA GLY A 74 9.79 2.62 -4.95
C GLY A 74 8.53 2.96 -5.72
N VAL A 75 7.82 1.94 -6.22
CA VAL A 75 6.53 2.14 -6.91
C VAL A 75 5.51 2.77 -5.96
N GLY A 76 5.41 2.26 -4.73
CA GLY A 76 4.50 2.81 -3.72
C GLY A 76 4.82 4.26 -3.37
N LEU A 77 6.10 4.60 -3.20
CA LEU A 77 6.53 5.98 -2.93
C LEU A 77 6.18 6.90 -4.09
N ALA A 78 6.41 6.47 -5.33
CA ALA A 78 6.06 7.25 -6.52
C ALA A 78 4.55 7.50 -6.57
N LEU A 79 3.73 6.48 -6.34
CA LEU A 79 2.28 6.62 -6.30
C LEU A 79 1.84 7.63 -5.23
N SER A 80 2.36 7.52 -4.02
CA SER A 80 2.03 8.43 -2.92
C SER A 80 2.44 9.87 -3.23
N LEU A 81 3.63 10.06 -3.80
CA LEU A 81 4.17 11.39 -4.07
C LEU A 81 3.45 12.14 -5.20
N ILE A 82 2.97 11.44 -6.23
CA ILE A 82 2.26 12.12 -7.33
C ILE A 82 0.85 12.57 -6.94
N HIS A 83 0.34 12.12 -5.81
CA HIS A 83 -1.01 12.47 -5.33
C HIS A 83 -1.03 13.40 -4.13
N ILE A 84 0.10 13.96 -3.72
CA ILE A 84 0.15 14.96 -2.66
C ILE A 84 0.20 16.40 -3.21
#